data_383806a2f3800305aea9e4f25f9f06d6
#
_entry.id   383806a2f3800305aea9e4f25f9f06d6
#
_cell.length_a   1.000
_cell.length_b   1.000
_cell.length_c   1.000
_cell.angle_alpha   90.00
_cell.angle_beta   90.00
_cell.angle_gamma   90.00
#
_symmetry.space_group_name_H-M   'P 1'
#
loop_
_entity.id
_entity.type
_entity.pdbx_description
1 polymer ?
#
loop_
_entity_poly.entity_id
_entity_poly.type
_entity_poly.pdbx_seq_one_letter_code
_entity_poly.pdbx_strand_id
1 'polypeptide(L)'
;MKIQLDMYQTLAVAVLVLLLGNFLKKRINFLEKFCIPSPVIGGLLFAIMTCICYTTGIAEFSFDDTLREVCMVFFFTSVGFQANLKVLKSGGKSLIVFLGLVIVLILLQNVTAVGLAKALGLDPLIGMCTGSIPMVGGHGTAGAFGPVLEDFSISGATTICTAAATFGLIFGSLVGGPLGKRLIEKHNLLDTVSTDDDSLLVEDEKKHERHTNMYPAAVFQLILAIGLGTIFSMFLTQTGLTFPIYIGAMLAAALMRNICEYTNITTIHMGEINDLGGISLSLIHISEPTRLQLIS
;
A
#
# COMPACT_ATOMS: atom_id res chain seq x y z
N MET A 1 -10.91 12.01 28.09
CA MET A 1 -9.60 11.54 28.59
C MET A 1 -8.69 11.39 27.38
N LYS A 2 -7.44 11.98 27.39
CA LYS A 2 -6.48 11.79 26.30
C LYS A 2 -5.61 10.57 26.58
N ILE A 3 -5.59 9.61 25.67
CA ILE A 3 -4.81 8.38 25.76
C ILE A 3 -3.79 8.41 24.63
N GLN A 4 -2.51 8.60 24.96
CA GLN A 4 -1.41 8.54 24.00
C GLN A 4 -0.82 7.14 24.05
N LEU A 5 -0.83 6.46 22.92
CA LEU A 5 -0.24 5.14 22.74
C LEU A 5 1.14 5.31 22.11
N ASP A 6 2.16 4.70 22.70
CA ASP A 6 3.48 4.62 22.11
C ASP A 6 3.50 3.67 20.89
N MET A 7 4.63 3.61 20.19
CA MET A 7 4.77 2.80 18.98
C MET A 7 4.53 1.29 19.23
N TYR A 8 4.89 0.77 20.42
CA TYR A 8 4.71 -0.65 20.73
C TYR A 8 3.24 -0.96 21.09
N GLN A 9 2.59 -0.07 21.82
CA GLN A 9 1.18 -0.17 22.18
C GLN A 9 0.32 -0.03 20.93
N THR A 10 0.66 0.91 20.03
CA THR A 10 -0.01 1.09 18.75
C THR A 10 0.08 -0.19 17.91
N LEU A 11 1.27 -0.81 17.82
CA LEU A 11 1.45 -2.06 17.09
C LEU A 11 0.66 -3.22 17.73
N ALA A 12 0.66 -3.32 19.06
CA ALA A 12 -0.11 -4.36 19.76
C ALA A 12 -1.62 -4.21 19.50
N VAL A 13 -2.15 -2.99 19.56
CA VAL A 13 -3.56 -2.71 19.21
C VAL A 13 -3.83 -3.07 17.75
N ALA A 14 -2.94 -2.71 16.83
CA ALA A 14 -3.06 -3.06 15.42
C ALA A 14 -3.18 -4.58 15.22
N VAL A 15 -2.33 -5.38 15.86
CA VAL A 15 -2.40 -6.85 15.81
C VAL A 15 -3.72 -7.38 16.36
N LEU A 16 -4.20 -6.85 17.49
CA LEU A 16 -5.50 -7.25 18.07
C LEU A 16 -6.66 -6.96 17.12
N VAL A 17 -6.63 -5.79 16.46
CA VAL A 17 -7.62 -5.38 15.46
C VAL A 17 -7.59 -6.31 14.24
N LEU A 18 -6.39 -6.73 13.76
CA LEU A 18 -6.25 -7.72 12.71
C LEU A 18 -6.85 -9.07 13.08
N LEU A 19 -6.54 -9.56 14.28
CA LEU A 19 -7.08 -10.83 14.77
C LEU A 19 -8.61 -10.80 14.87
N LEU A 20 -9.17 -9.67 15.31
CA LEU A 20 -10.62 -9.44 15.33
C LEU A 20 -11.19 -9.47 13.90
N GLY A 21 -10.56 -8.78 12.95
CA GLY A 21 -10.97 -8.78 11.54
C GLY A 21 -10.94 -10.18 10.94
N ASN A 22 -9.88 -10.96 11.21
CA ASN A 22 -9.76 -12.35 10.79
C ASN A 22 -10.86 -13.24 11.40
N PHE A 23 -11.15 -13.07 12.66
CA PHE A 23 -12.22 -13.79 13.36
C PHE A 23 -13.59 -13.51 12.73
N LEU A 24 -13.91 -12.23 12.51
CA LEU A 24 -15.19 -11.81 11.93
C LEU A 24 -15.34 -12.28 10.47
N LYS A 25 -14.28 -12.19 9.67
CA LYS A 25 -14.28 -12.70 8.29
C LYS A 25 -14.67 -14.18 8.23
N LYS A 26 -14.10 -15.00 9.12
CA LYS A 26 -14.42 -16.44 9.20
C LYS A 26 -15.84 -16.73 9.71
N ARG A 27 -16.47 -15.82 10.44
CA ARG A 27 -17.82 -16.00 11.02
C ARG A 27 -18.94 -15.46 10.14
N ILE A 28 -18.65 -14.47 9.30
CA ILE A 28 -19.63 -13.77 8.48
C ILE A 28 -19.39 -14.10 7.02
N ASN A 29 -20.15 -15.05 6.47
CA ASN A 29 -20.04 -15.53 5.09
C ASN A 29 -20.13 -14.40 4.04
N PHE A 30 -20.83 -13.30 4.36
CA PHE A 30 -20.90 -12.14 3.49
C PHE A 30 -19.51 -11.51 3.26
N LEU A 31 -18.72 -11.35 4.32
CA LEU A 31 -17.37 -10.74 4.25
C LEU A 31 -16.40 -11.60 3.43
N GLU A 32 -16.52 -12.91 3.56
CA GLU A 32 -15.74 -13.87 2.78
C GLU A 32 -16.16 -13.88 1.30
N LYS A 33 -17.47 -13.91 1.04
CA LYS A 33 -18.05 -13.91 -0.32
C LYS A 33 -17.65 -12.68 -1.14
N PHE A 34 -17.54 -11.52 -0.51
CA PHE A 34 -17.12 -10.27 -1.14
C PHE A 34 -15.61 -10.04 -1.11
N CYS A 35 -14.83 -11.03 -0.67
CA CYS A 35 -13.35 -10.97 -0.63
C CYS A 35 -12.81 -9.76 0.15
N ILE A 36 -13.54 -9.27 1.18
CA ILE A 36 -13.12 -8.09 1.96
C ILE A 36 -11.88 -8.46 2.78
N PRO A 37 -10.78 -7.68 2.70
CA PRO A 37 -9.57 -7.94 3.48
C PRO A 37 -9.83 -7.81 4.99
N SER A 38 -9.27 -8.74 5.77
CA SER A 38 -9.42 -8.75 7.24
C SER A 38 -8.94 -7.45 7.92
N PRO A 39 -7.84 -6.81 7.47
CA PRO A 39 -7.43 -5.51 8.00
C PRO A 39 -8.50 -4.43 7.87
N VAL A 40 -9.21 -4.40 6.73
CA VAL A 40 -10.29 -3.43 6.48
C VAL A 40 -11.47 -3.66 7.44
N ILE A 41 -11.85 -4.92 7.67
CA ILE A 41 -12.94 -5.27 8.60
C ILE A 41 -12.60 -4.83 10.02
N GLY A 42 -11.44 -5.25 10.51
CA GLY A 42 -11.00 -4.91 11.86
C GLY A 42 -10.80 -3.40 12.03
N GLY A 43 -10.09 -2.77 11.09
CA GLY A 43 -9.79 -1.35 11.11
C GLY A 43 -11.03 -0.47 11.07
N LEU A 44 -12.04 -0.80 10.24
CA LEU A 44 -13.30 -0.04 10.18
C LEU A 44 -14.06 -0.11 11.50
N LEU A 45 -14.16 -1.30 12.12
CA LEU A 45 -14.81 -1.45 13.43
C LEU A 45 -14.08 -0.67 14.51
N PHE A 46 -12.77 -0.73 14.50
CA PHE A 46 -11.95 0.02 15.45
C PHE A 46 -12.10 1.54 15.24
N ALA A 47 -12.11 2.01 13.99
CA ALA A 47 -12.34 3.41 13.67
C ALA A 47 -13.73 3.90 14.14
N ILE A 48 -14.78 3.09 13.95
CA ILE A 48 -16.13 3.42 14.46
C ILE A 48 -16.11 3.49 15.99
N MET A 49 -15.47 2.55 16.65
CA MET A 49 -15.36 2.53 18.12
C MET A 49 -14.63 3.79 18.65
N THR A 50 -13.49 4.11 18.06
CA THR A 50 -12.70 5.29 18.45
C THR A 50 -13.43 6.60 18.15
N CYS A 51 -14.15 6.67 17.03
CA CYS A 51 -15.01 7.80 16.68
C CYS A 51 -16.14 7.99 17.71
N ILE A 52 -16.81 6.92 18.13
CA ILE A 52 -17.84 6.98 19.19
C ILE A 52 -17.22 7.47 20.50
N CYS A 53 -16.05 6.96 20.91
CA CYS A 53 -15.35 7.41 22.12
C CYS A 53 -14.99 8.90 22.05
N TYR A 54 -14.59 9.39 20.89
CA TYR A 54 -14.26 10.79 20.66
C TYR A 54 -15.50 11.69 20.73
N THR A 55 -16.56 11.36 19.98
CA THR A 55 -17.79 12.15 19.92
C THR A 55 -18.56 12.18 21.25
N THR A 56 -18.47 11.10 22.03
CA THR A 56 -19.08 11.04 23.40
C THR A 56 -18.22 11.70 24.46
N GLY A 57 -17.00 12.17 24.12
CA GLY A 57 -16.08 12.78 25.08
C GLY A 57 -15.46 11.81 26.10
N ILE A 58 -15.62 10.49 25.90
CA ILE A 58 -15.09 9.45 26.81
C ILE A 58 -13.57 9.39 26.70
N ALA A 59 -13.04 9.25 25.47
CA ALA A 59 -11.62 9.11 25.23
C ALA A 59 -11.23 9.66 23.84
N GLU A 60 -10.08 10.29 23.79
CA GLU A 60 -9.37 10.72 22.58
C GLU A 60 -8.09 9.88 22.50
N PHE A 61 -7.94 9.09 21.42
CA PHE A 61 -6.76 8.24 21.21
C PHE A 61 -5.80 8.92 20.27
N SER A 62 -4.51 8.91 20.62
CA SER A 62 -3.42 9.33 19.74
C SER A 62 -2.47 8.16 19.55
N PHE A 63 -2.16 7.85 18.30
CA PHE A 63 -1.32 6.72 17.89
C PHE A 63 0.02 7.21 17.37
N ASP A 64 1.09 6.47 17.69
CA ASP A 64 2.41 6.71 17.15
C ASP A 64 2.55 5.97 15.80
N ASP A 65 2.81 6.71 14.73
CA ASP A 65 2.91 6.20 13.36
C ASP A 65 4.31 5.70 12.97
N THR A 66 5.30 5.81 13.84
CA THR A 66 6.71 5.50 13.52
C THR A 66 6.87 4.08 12.98
N LEU A 67 6.28 3.08 13.64
CA LEU A 67 6.37 1.70 13.16
C LEU A 67 5.62 1.46 11.84
N ARG A 68 4.52 2.19 11.59
CA ARG A 68 3.82 2.13 10.32
C ARG A 68 4.71 2.63 9.18
N GLU A 69 5.42 3.74 9.38
CA GLU A 69 6.37 4.27 8.39
C GLU A 69 7.51 3.28 8.12
N VAL A 70 8.05 2.67 9.15
CA VAL A 70 9.05 1.60 9.01
C VAL A 70 8.48 0.43 8.21
N CYS A 71 7.27 -0.06 8.54
CA CYS A 71 6.61 -1.12 7.79
C CYS A 71 6.38 -0.74 6.31
N MET A 72 6.00 0.53 6.04
CA MET A 72 5.87 1.04 4.67
C MET A 72 7.18 0.95 3.89
N VAL A 73 8.28 1.38 4.49
CA VAL A 73 9.60 1.28 3.85
C VAL A 73 9.97 -0.17 3.59
N PHE A 74 9.77 -1.08 4.54
CA PHE A 74 10.03 -2.53 4.36
C PHE A 74 9.16 -3.12 3.24
N PHE A 75 7.86 -2.84 3.23
CA PHE A 75 6.94 -3.32 2.20
C PHE A 75 7.35 -2.85 0.81
N PHE A 76 7.52 -1.54 0.60
CA PHE A 76 7.89 -1.02 -0.71
C PHE A 76 9.30 -1.44 -1.15
N THR A 77 10.21 -1.68 -0.22
CA THR A 77 11.52 -2.28 -0.52
C THR A 77 11.36 -3.70 -1.05
N SER A 78 10.48 -4.52 -0.44
CA SER A 78 10.18 -5.86 -0.95
C SER A 78 9.56 -5.82 -2.36
N VAL A 79 8.67 -4.86 -2.62
CA VAL A 79 8.13 -4.61 -3.97
C VAL A 79 9.25 -4.23 -4.95
N GLY A 80 10.21 -3.41 -4.52
CA GLY A 80 11.38 -3.07 -5.33
C GLY A 80 12.18 -4.29 -5.76
N PHE A 81 12.38 -5.27 -4.88
CA PHE A 81 13.05 -6.53 -5.21
C PHE A 81 12.28 -7.39 -6.23
N GLN A 82 10.97 -7.19 -6.40
CA GLN A 82 10.19 -7.88 -7.45
C GLN A 82 10.47 -7.32 -8.85
N ALA A 83 11.06 -6.12 -8.97
CA ALA A 83 11.33 -5.45 -10.22
C ALA A 83 12.52 -6.09 -10.98
N ASN A 84 12.24 -7.19 -11.69
CA ASN A 84 13.20 -7.91 -12.50
C ASN A 84 13.12 -7.46 -13.98
N LEU A 85 14.23 -6.95 -14.52
CA LEU A 85 14.29 -6.47 -15.89
C LEU A 85 14.07 -7.59 -16.94
N LYS A 86 14.40 -8.84 -16.63
CA LYS A 86 14.12 -9.98 -17.53
C LYS A 86 12.62 -10.21 -17.64
N VAL A 87 11.92 -10.24 -16.49
CA VAL A 87 10.45 -10.38 -16.42
C VAL A 87 9.78 -9.15 -17.09
N LEU A 88 10.30 -7.95 -16.85
CA LEU A 88 9.79 -6.73 -17.46
C LEU A 88 9.88 -6.79 -18.99
N LYS A 89 10.98 -7.29 -19.54
CA LYS A 89 11.15 -7.50 -20.98
C LYS A 89 10.22 -8.56 -21.56
N SER A 90 9.93 -9.63 -20.82
CA SER A 90 8.99 -10.67 -21.24
C SER A 90 7.53 -10.18 -21.30
N GLY A 91 7.15 -9.19 -20.47
CA GLY A 91 5.83 -8.55 -20.52
C GLY A 91 5.53 -7.79 -21.83
N GLY A 92 6.58 -7.41 -22.56
CA GLY A 92 6.51 -6.92 -23.93
C GLY A 92 5.48 -5.81 -24.18
N LYS A 93 4.73 -5.93 -25.28
CA LYS A 93 3.73 -4.93 -25.70
C LYS A 93 2.57 -4.79 -24.72
N SER A 94 2.14 -5.87 -24.08
CA SER A 94 1.02 -5.86 -23.12
C SER A 94 1.31 -4.97 -21.93
N LEU A 95 2.55 -5.00 -21.42
CA LEU A 95 2.96 -4.15 -20.30
C LEU A 95 2.95 -2.66 -20.68
N ILE A 96 3.43 -2.32 -21.90
CA ILE A 96 3.44 -0.93 -22.40
C ILE A 96 2.01 -0.41 -22.56
N VAL A 97 1.12 -1.24 -23.12
CA VAL A 97 -0.31 -0.89 -23.27
C VAL A 97 -0.95 -0.68 -21.90
N PHE A 98 -0.70 -1.58 -20.94
CA PHE A 98 -1.22 -1.46 -19.58
C PHE A 98 -0.72 -0.19 -18.90
N LEU A 99 0.57 0.13 -19.02
CA LEU A 99 1.13 1.37 -18.49
C LEU A 99 0.46 2.61 -19.11
N GLY A 100 0.25 2.60 -20.44
CA GLY A 100 -0.48 3.67 -21.12
C GLY A 100 -1.91 3.84 -20.59
N LEU A 101 -2.64 2.74 -20.34
CA LEU A 101 -3.98 2.77 -19.77
C LEU A 101 -3.97 3.35 -18.34
N VAL A 102 -2.99 2.99 -17.51
CA VAL A 102 -2.84 3.53 -16.15
C VAL A 102 -2.58 5.05 -16.19
N ILE A 103 -1.71 5.51 -17.09
CA ILE A 103 -1.45 6.96 -17.25
C ILE A 103 -2.74 7.69 -17.66
N VAL A 104 -3.48 7.16 -18.61
CA VAL A 104 -4.77 7.73 -19.03
C VAL A 104 -5.75 7.76 -17.86
N LEU A 105 -5.83 6.69 -17.07
CA LEU A 105 -6.68 6.61 -15.88
C LEU A 105 -6.33 7.72 -14.88
N ILE A 106 -5.05 7.91 -14.57
CA ILE A 106 -4.55 8.96 -13.66
C ILE A 106 -4.98 10.35 -14.14
N LEU A 107 -4.79 10.63 -15.43
CA LEU A 107 -5.20 11.91 -16.03
C LEU A 107 -6.70 12.12 -15.92
N LEU A 108 -7.52 11.12 -16.27
CA LEU A 108 -8.97 11.19 -16.17
C LEU A 108 -9.45 11.38 -14.72
N GLN A 109 -8.83 10.70 -13.76
CA GLN A 109 -9.14 10.89 -12.33
C GLN A 109 -8.88 12.33 -11.90
N ASN A 110 -7.74 12.90 -12.25
CA ASN A 110 -7.40 14.28 -11.87
C ASN A 110 -8.32 15.30 -12.57
N VAL A 111 -8.58 15.13 -13.87
CA VAL A 111 -9.50 16.01 -14.60
C VAL A 111 -10.90 15.96 -13.99
N THR A 112 -11.40 14.77 -13.67
CA THR A 112 -12.72 14.58 -13.07
C THR A 112 -12.78 15.20 -11.67
N ALA A 113 -11.79 14.95 -10.83
CA ALA A 113 -11.75 15.45 -9.45
C ALA A 113 -11.64 16.99 -9.41
N VAL A 114 -10.76 17.56 -10.21
CA VAL A 114 -10.61 19.02 -10.34
C VAL A 114 -11.86 19.65 -10.96
N GLY A 115 -12.45 18.99 -11.96
CA GLY A 115 -13.69 19.46 -12.59
C GLY A 115 -14.86 19.49 -11.62
N LEU A 116 -15.03 18.45 -10.80
CA LEU A 116 -16.04 18.38 -9.75
C LEU A 116 -15.81 19.43 -8.65
N ALA A 117 -14.57 19.61 -8.20
CA ALA A 117 -14.24 20.64 -7.22
C ALA A 117 -14.65 22.03 -7.72
N LYS A 118 -14.30 22.38 -8.96
CA LYS A 118 -14.73 23.64 -9.60
C LYS A 118 -16.25 23.76 -9.72
N ALA A 119 -16.91 22.70 -10.11
CA ALA A 119 -18.38 22.69 -10.25
C ALA A 119 -19.09 22.92 -8.91
N LEU A 120 -18.47 22.49 -7.81
CA LEU A 120 -18.97 22.68 -6.45
C LEU A 120 -18.50 24.00 -5.81
N GLY A 121 -17.75 24.84 -6.55
CA GLY A 121 -17.22 26.10 -6.04
C GLY A 121 -16.06 25.94 -5.04
N LEU A 122 -15.41 24.77 -5.05
CA LEU A 122 -14.25 24.46 -4.20
C LEU A 122 -12.94 24.79 -4.93
N ASP A 123 -11.85 24.94 -4.16
CA ASP A 123 -10.54 25.10 -4.75
C ASP A 123 -10.14 23.87 -5.59
N PRO A 124 -9.61 24.05 -6.80
CA PRO A 124 -9.16 22.96 -7.66
C PRO A 124 -8.17 21.99 -7.01
N LEU A 125 -7.33 22.48 -6.08
CA LEU A 125 -6.37 21.66 -5.35
C LEU A 125 -7.04 20.71 -4.37
N ILE A 126 -8.25 21.03 -3.86
CA ILE A 126 -9.07 20.07 -3.09
C ILE A 126 -9.46 18.89 -4.00
N GLY A 127 -9.71 19.14 -5.28
CA GLY A 127 -9.87 18.06 -6.26
C GLY A 127 -8.66 17.14 -6.34
N MET A 128 -7.45 17.69 -6.29
CA MET A 128 -6.22 16.86 -6.26
C MET A 128 -6.12 16.01 -4.99
N CYS A 129 -6.60 16.53 -3.84
CA CYS A 129 -6.68 15.78 -2.58
C CYS A 129 -7.60 14.56 -2.67
N THR A 130 -8.53 14.51 -3.62
CA THR A 130 -9.47 13.40 -3.83
C THR A 130 -9.24 12.65 -5.15
N GLY A 131 -8.27 13.10 -5.95
CA GLY A 131 -7.91 12.54 -7.25
C GLY A 131 -6.91 11.38 -7.16
N SER A 132 -5.98 11.34 -8.09
CA SER A 132 -5.02 10.23 -8.19
C SER A 132 -4.04 10.14 -7.01
N ILE A 133 -3.78 11.22 -6.30
CA ILE A 133 -2.89 11.22 -5.13
C ILE A 133 -3.33 10.14 -4.13
N PRO A 134 -4.56 10.20 -3.56
CA PRO A 134 -5.02 9.15 -2.64
C PRO A 134 -5.51 7.89 -3.34
N MET A 135 -6.12 7.99 -4.54
CA MET A 135 -6.82 6.86 -5.15
C MET A 135 -5.89 5.88 -5.87
N VAL A 136 -4.76 6.34 -6.41
CA VAL A 136 -3.74 5.49 -7.05
C VAL A 136 -2.56 5.25 -6.13
N GLY A 137 -2.08 6.30 -5.46
CA GLY A 137 -0.90 6.20 -4.60
C GLY A 137 -1.20 5.84 -3.14
N GLY A 138 -2.47 5.89 -2.72
CA GLY A 138 -2.90 5.51 -1.38
C GLY A 138 -2.41 6.46 -0.28
N HIS A 139 -2.33 5.92 0.96
CA HIS A 139 -1.93 6.70 2.13
C HIS A 139 -0.47 7.20 2.08
N GLY A 140 0.40 6.47 1.40
CA GLY A 140 1.81 6.88 1.25
C GLY A 140 1.96 8.18 0.47
N THR A 141 1.31 8.29 -0.67
CA THR A 141 1.30 9.53 -1.46
C THR A 141 0.43 10.60 -0.82
N ALA A 142 -0.69 10.24 -0.18
CA ALA A 142 -1.48 11.18 0.63
C ALA A 142 -0.63 11.83 1.73
N GLY A 143 0.17 11.05 2.45
CA GLY A 143 1.09 11.55 3.48
C GLY A 143 2.24 12.39 2.93
N ALA A 144 2.72 12.11 1.71
CA ALA A 144 3.79 12.88 1.08
C ALA A 144 3.30 14.21 0.47
N PHE A 145 2.17 14.17 -0.23
CA PHE A 145 1.66 15.35 -0.95
C PHE A 145 0.68 16.20 -0.15
N GLY A 146 0.03 15.64 0.89
CA GLY A 146 -0.88 16.39 1.76
C GLY A 146 -0.22 17.65 2.35
N PRO A 147 0.92 17.55 3.04
CA PRO A 147 1.64 18.72 3.57
C PRO A 147 2.03 19.73 2.47
N VAL A 148 2.44 19.25 1.29
CA VAL A 148 2.77 20.13 0.16
C VAL A 148 1.55 20.92 -0.30
N LEU A 149 0.37 20.31 -0.33
CA LEU A 149 -0.87 21.01 -0.67
C LEU A 149 -1.31 22.00 0.43
N GLU A 150 -0.96 21.73 1.70
CA GLU A 150 -1.15 22.67 2.79
C GLU A 150 -0.25 23.90 2.64
N ASP A 151 0.98 23.75 2.15
CA ASP A 151 1.88 24.86 1.81
C ASP A 151 1.30 25.74 0.68
N PHE A 152 0.47 25.18 -0.20
CA PHE A 152 -0.33 25.92 -1.18
C PHE A 152 -1.64 26.49 -0.62
N SER A 153 -1.74 26.63 0.70
CA SER A 153 -2.87 27.24 1.42
C SER A 153 -4.17 26.43 1.41
N ILE A 154 -4.09 25.13 1.17
CA ILE A 154 -5.24 24.22 1.29
C ILE A 154 -5.27 23.64 2.70
N SER A 155 -5.96 24.34 3.61
CA SER A 155 -6.08 23.90 5.00
C SER A 155 -6.68 22.50 5.10
N GLY A 156 -6.03 21.59 5.83
CA GLY A 156 -6.47 20.23 6.04
C GLY A 156 -6.31 19.30 4.84
N ALA A 157 -5.48 19.64 3.85
CA ALA A 157 -5.23 18.81 2.67
C ALA A 157 -4.75 17.40 3.04
N THR A 158 -3.86 17.26 4.02
CA THR A 158 -3.40 15.96 4.52
C THR A 158 -4.55 15.10 5.02
N THR A 159 -5.47 15.69 5.77
CA THR A 159 -6.67 15.01 6.29
C THR A 159 -7.60 14.58 5.17
N ILE A 160 -7.87 15.47 4.19
CA ILE A 160 -8.72 15.17 3.03
C ILE A 160 -8.10 14.03 2.20
N CYS A 161 -6.81 14.11 1.89
CA CYS A 161 -6.10 13.07 1.15
C CYS A 161 -6.16 11.71 1.87
N THR A 162 -5.92 11.69 3.19
CA THR A 162 -5.94 10.45 3.98
C THR A 162 -7.34 9.84 4.05
N ALA A 163 -8.37 10.68 4.23
CA ALA A 163 -9.77 10.25 4.20
C ALA A 163 -10.15 9.65 2.84
N ALA A 164 -9.77 10.31 1.75
CA ALA A 164 -10.02 9.82 0.41
C ALA A 164 -9.28 8.50 0.12
N ALA A 165 -8.03 8.35 0.58
CA ALA A 165 -7.27 7.09 0.47
C ALA A 165 -7.96 5.94 1.21
N THR A 166 -8.44 6.18 2.44
CA THR A 166 -9.21 5.20 3.23
C THR A 166 -10.50 4.80 2.50
N PHE A 167 -11.24 5.78 1.98
CA PHE A 167 -12.44 5.53 1.19
C PHE A 167 -12.12 4.69 -0.05
N GLY A 168 -11.06 5.05 -0.78
CA GLY A 168 -10.61 4.31 -1.97
C GLY A 168 -10.25 2.86 -1.66
N LEU A 169 -9.56 2.59 -0.55
CA LEU A 169 -9.20 1.25 -0.11
C LEU A 169 -10.46 0.40 0.18
N ILE A 170 -11.41 0.95 0.92
CA ILE A 170 -12.64 0.25 1.29
C ILE A 170 -13.47 -0.06 0.04
N PHE A 171 -13.78 0.96 -0.77
CA PHE A 171 -14.62 0.80 -1.95
C PHE A 171 -13.91 0.03 -3.07
N GLY A 172 -12.60 0.18 -3.22
CA GLY A 172 -11.79 -0.62 -4.12
C GLY A 172 -11.90 -2.11 -3.82
N SER A 173 -11.85 -2.48 -2.54
CA SER A 173 -12.02 -3.87 -2.11
C SER A 173 -13.46 -4.37 -2.30
N LEU A 174 -14.47 -3.55 -1.95
CA LEU A 174 -15.89 -3.91 -2.07
C LEU A 174 -16.33 -4.11 -3.52
N VAL A 175 -15.81 -3.33 -4.46
CA VAL A 175 -16.19 -3.39 -5.88
C VAL A 175 -15.24 -4.29 -6.66
N GLY A 176 -13.93 -4.18 -6.42
CA GLY A 176 -12.90 -4.90 -7.16
C GLY A 176 -12.95 -6.41 -6.97
N GLY A 177 -13.16 -6.89 -5.73
CA GLY A 177 -13.25 -8.31 -5.43
C GLY A 177 -14.38 -9.02 -6.21
N PRO A 178 -15.63 -8.59 -6.07
CA PRO A 178 -16.77 -9.17 -6.82
C PRO A 178 -16.64 -9.04 -8.34
N LEU A 179 -16.11 -7.89 -8.82
CA LEU A 179 -15.91 -7.68 -10.25
C LEU A 179 -14.85 -8.63 -10.81
N GLY A 180 -13.72 -8.76 -10.13
CA GLY A 180 -12.64 -9.70 -10.50
C GLY A 180 -13.17 -11.14 -10.54
N LYS A 181 -13.86 -11.58 -9.50
CA LYS A 181 -14.50 -12.91 -9.45
C LYS A 181 -15.44 -13.11 -10.64
N ARG A 182 -16.33 -12.15 -10.92
CA ARG A 182 -17.27 -12.24 -12.04
C ARG A 182 -16.57 -12.35 -13.40
N LEU A 183 -15.47 -11.61 -13.60
CA LEU A 183 -14.70 -11.67 -14.85
C LEU A 183 -14.02 -13.03 -15.01
N ILE A 184 -13.41 -13.56 -13.96
CA ILE A 184 -12.76 -14.86 -13.94
C ILE A 184 -13.78 -15.96 -14.29
N GLU A 185 -14.93 -15.98 -13.61
CA GLU A 185 -15.99 -16.98 -13.83
C GLU A 185 -16.62 -16.84 -15.23
N LYS A 186 -16.92 -15.61 -15.67
CA LYS A 186 -17.56 -15.35 -16.98
C LYS A 186 -16.70 -15.79 -18.17
N HIS A 187 -15.39 -15.64 -18.05
CA HIS A 187 -14.46 -15.94 -19.14
C HIS A 187 -13.72 -17.25 -18.96
N ASN A 188 -14.06 -18.07 -17.93
CA ASN A 188 -13.42 -19.32 -17.59
C ASN A 188 -11.88 -19.21 -17.55
N LEU A 189 -11.37 -18.11 -16.99
CA LEU A 189 -9.94 -17.80 -17.05
C LEU A 189 -9.09 -18.82 -16.28
N LEU A 190 -9.67 -19.56 -15.33
CA LEU A 190 -8.97 -20.63 -14.60
C LEU A 190 -8.71 -21.84 -15.49
N ASP A 191 -9.58 -22.12 -16.47
CA ASP A 191 -9.43 -23.25 -17.38
C ASP A 191 -8.45 -22.95 -18.52
N THR A 192 -8.16 -21.66 -18.77
CA THR A 192 -7.24 -21.20 -19.84
C THR A 192 -5.80 -21.02 -19.37
N VAL A 193 -5.53 -21.20 -18.09
CA VAL A 193 -4.15 -21.21 -17.56
C VAL A 193 -3.49 -22.51 -18.01
N SER A 194 -2.89 -22.48 -19.21
CA SER A 194 -2.05 -23.58 -19.67
C SER A 194 -0.82 -23.65 -18.78
N THR A 195 -0.48 -24.86 -18.33
CA THR A 195 0.69 -25.17 -17.51
C THR A 195 2.04 -24.73 -18.12
N ASP A 196 2.05 -24.28 -19.37
CA ASP A 196 3.25 -23.83 -20.07
C ASP A 196 3.57 -22.34 -19.90
N ASP A 197 2.57 -21.48 -19.60
CA ASP A 197 2.79 -20.05 -19.29
C ASP A 197 3.19 -19.82 -17.82
N ASP A 198 3.05 -20.82 -17.00
CA ASP A 198 3.44 -20.85 -15.59
C ASP A 198 4.97 -20.78 -15.39
N SER A 199 5.76 -21.05 -16.45
CA SER A 199 7.21 -21.15 -16.33
C SER A 199 7.93 -19.85 -16.02
N LEU A 200 7.36 -18.68 -16.33
CA LEU A 200 8.02 -17.39 -16.13
C LEU A 200 7.59 -16.64 -14.85
N LEU A 201 6.34 -16.90 -14.38
CA LEU A 201 5.84 -16.33 -13.12
C LEU A 201 5.92 -17.31 -11.96
N VAL A 202 5.92 -18.62 -12.24
CA VAL A 202 5.91 -19.71 -11.27
C VAL A 202 7.31 -20.27 -10.97
N GLU A 203 8.35 -19.87 -11.70
CA GLU A 203 9.73 -20.18 -11.26
C GLU A 203 10.07 -19.56 -9.91
N ASP A 204 9.46 -18.41 -9.56
CA ASP A 204 9.62 -17.83 -8.23
C ASP A 204 8.61 -18.39 -7.19
N GLU A 205 7.47 -18.97 -7.62
CA GLU A 205 6.47 -19.58 -6.73
C GLU A 205 6.52 -21.12 -6.66
N LYS A 206 7.29 -21.79 -7.52
CA LYS A 206 7.52 -23.23 -7.37
C LYS A 206 8.15 -23.49 -6.02
N LYS A 207 7.27 -23.81 -5.03
CA LYS A 207 7.62 -24.40 -3.73
C LYS A 207 9.07 -24.09 -3.35
N HIS A 208 9.39 -22.82 -3.18
CA HIS A 208 10.56 -22.48 -2.40
C HIS A 208 10.28 -23.10 -1.05
N GLU A 209 10.95 -24.22 -0.75
CA GLU A 209 10.98 -24.72 0.60
C GLU A 209 11.51 -23.55 1.43
N ARG A 210 10.60 -22.91 2.18
CA ARG A 210 10.93 -21.79 3.03
C ARG A 210 11.91 -22.28 4.06
N HIS A 211 13.17 -21.95 3.84
CA HIS A 211 14.23 -22.36 4.76
C HIS A 211 14.32 -21.30 5.86
N THR A 212 13.97 -21.68 7.06
CA THR A 212 14.08 -20.81 8.26
C THR A 212 15.45 -20.14 8.36
N ASN A 213 16.49 -20.78 7.85
CA ASN A 213 17.86 -20.26 7.85
C ASN A 213 18.08 -19.08 6.88
N MET A 214 17.18 -18.81 5.93
CA MET A 214 17.33 -17.77 4.91
C MET A 214 16.68 -16.43 5.32
N TYR A 215 15.80 -16.41 6.33
CA TYR A 215 15.18 -15.18 6.82
C TYR A 215 16.19 -14.12 7.30
N PRO A 216 17.26 -14.46 8.06
CA PRO A 216 18.26 -13.47 8.42
C PRO A 216 18.91 -12.81 7.19
N ALA A 217 19.24 -13.60 6.16
CA ALA A 217 19.82 -13.08 4.93
C ALA A 217 18.84 -12.16 4.18
N ALA A 218 17.55 -12.52 4.10
CA ALA A 218 16.52 -11.69 3.52
C ALA A 218 16.35 -10.36 4.27
N VAL A 219 16.33 -10.39 5.61
CA VAL A 219 16.28 -9.17 6.44
C VAL A 219 17.50 -8.28 6.18
N PHE A 220 18.71 -8.86 6.10
CA PHE A 220 19.91 -8.08 5.81
C PHE A 220 19.86 -7.47 4.40
N GLN A 221 19.35 -8.18 3.41
CA GLN A 221 19.17 -7.66 2.06
C GLN A 221 18.20 -6.48 2.05
N LEU A 222 17.07 -6.57 2.77
CA LEU A 222 16.12 -5.48 2.94
C LEU A 222 16.75 -4.26 3.62
N ILE A 223 17.44 -4.47 4.74
CA ILE A 223 18.10 -3.37 5.48
C ILE A 223 19.17 -2.68 4.63
N LEU A 224 19.98 -3.45 3.88
CA LEU A 224 20.97 -2.89 2.98
C LEU A 224 20.31 -2.06 1.87
N ALA A 225 19.24 -2.55 1.26
CA ALA A 225 18.49 -1.83 0.24
C ALA A 225 17.86 -0.54 0.80
N ILE A 226 17.32 -0.58 2.02
CA ILE A 226 16.79 0.60 2.72
C ILE A 226 17.90 1.62 2.97
N GLY A 227 19.06 1.19 3.48
CA GLY A 227 20.20 2.07 3.71
C GLY A 227 20.72 2.73 2.44
N LEU A 228 20.87 1.97 1.34
CA LEU A 228 21.20 2.53 0.03
C LEU A 228 20.10 3.46 -0.48
N GLY A 229 18.87 3.15 -0.17
CA GLY A 229 17.70 3.94 -0.55
C GLY A 229 17.67 5.34 0.05
N THR A 230 18.25 5.53 1.25
CA THR A 230 18.37 6.89 1.82
C THR A 230 19.26 7.79 0.97
N ILE A 231 20.29 7.22 0.35
CA ILE A 231 21.17 7.95 -0.58
C ILE A 231 20.38 8.34 -1.84
N PHE A 232 19.59 7.40 -2.41
CA PHE A 232 18.72 7.71 -3.54
C PHE A 232 17.69 8.78 -3.20
N SER A 233 17.06 8.71 -2.02
CA SER A 233 16.12 9.72 -1.55
C SER A 233 16.77 11.11 -1.45
N MET A 234 18.01 11.17 -0.97
CA MET A 234 18.76 12.44 -0.90
C MET A 234 18.97 13.05 -2.31
N PHE A 235 19.33 12.26 -3.31
CA PHE A 235 19.45 12.73 -4.69
C PHE A 235 18.10 13.16 -5.27
N LEU A 236 17.03 12.39 -5.03
CA LEU A 236 15.69 12.72 -5.49
C LEU A 236 15.19 14.05 -4.90
N THR A 237 15.45 14.31 -3.63
CA THR A 237 15.07 15.55 -2.96
C THR A 237 15.76 16.77 -3.58
N GLN A 238 16.99 16.61 -4.09
CA GLN A 238 17.71 17.71 -4.77
C GLN A 238 17.04 18.11 -6.11
N THR A 239 16.19 17.29 -6.69
CA THR A 239 15.43 17.65 -7.91
C THR A 239 14.32 18.67 -7.66
N GLY A 240 14.01 19.00 -6.41
CA GLY A 240 12.89 19.87 -6.02
C GLY A 240 11.51 19.21 -6.15
N LEU A 241 11.46 17.92 -6.49
CA LEU A 241 10.22 17.15 -6.56
C LEU A 241 9.95 16.43 -5.23
N THR A 242 8.69 16.36 -4.84
CA THR A 242 8.27 15.64 -3.65
C THR A 242 8.12 14.14 -3.95
N PHE A 243 8.84 13.34 -3.20
CA PHE A 243 8.75 11.88 -3.28
C PHE A 243 8.40 11.28 -1.93
N PRO A 244 7.53 10.24 -1.89
CA PRO A 244 7.32 9.44 -0.70
C PRO A 244 8.62 8.83 -0.18
N ILE A 245 8.74 8.71 1.14
CA ILE A 245 9.96 8.27 1.83
C ILE A 245 10.49 6.91 1.36
N TYR A 246 9.60 6.03 0.90
CA TYR A 246 9.94 4.67 0.49
C TYR A 246 10.45 4.55 -0.97
N ILE A 247 10.32 5.61 -1.79
CA ILE A 247 10.72 5.54 -3.23
C ILE A 247 12.21 5.25 -3.39
N GLY A 248 13.06 5.89 -2.60
CA GLY A 248 14.49 5.65 -2.65
C GLY A 248 14.86 4.19 -2.34
N ALA A 249 14.24 3.63 -1.29
CA ALA A 249 14.45 2.24 -0.89
C ALA A 249 13.95 1.23 -1.95
N MET A 250 12.80 1.51 -2.56
CA MET A 250 12.25 0.72 -3.66
C MET A 250 13.17 0.72 -4.88
N LEU A 251 13.71 1.88 -5.28
CA LEU A 251 14.66 1.98 -6.40
C LEU A 251 15.98 1.28 -6.10
N ALA A 252 16.52 1.43 -4.88
CA ALA A 252 17.72 0.75 -4.46
C ALA A 252 17.57 -0.78 -4.49
N ALA A 253 16.43 -1.30 -4.02
CA ALA A 253 16.10 -2.72 -4.05
C ALA A 253 15.99 -3.24 -5.49
N ALA A 254 15.32 -2.49 -6.38
CA ALA A 254 15.23 -2.84 -7.80
C ALA A 254 16.61 -2.90 -8.46
N LEU A 255 17.48 -1.93 -8.19
CA LEU A 255 18.85 -1.91 -8.70
C LEU A 255 19.65 -3.08 -8.13
N MET A 256 19.59 -3.31 -6.83
CA MET A 256 20.29 -4.41 -6.15
C MET A 256 19.85 -5.77 -6.71
N ARG A 257 18.55 -6.01 -6.92
CA ARG A 257 18.02 -7.23 -7.55
C ARG A 257 18.67 -7.48 -8.91
N ASN A 258 18.65 -6.48 -9.78
CA ASN A 258 19.14 -6.64 -11.15
C ASN A 258 20.66 -6.77 -11.22
N ILE A 259 21.40 -6.07 -10.36
CA ILE A 259 22.87 -6.22 -10.26
C ILE A 259 23.23 -7.63 -9.77
N CYS A 260 22.62 -8.10 -8.69
CA CYS A 260 22.90 -9.43 -8.14
C CYS A 260 22.57 -10.54 -9.14
N GLU A 261 21.49 -10.40 -9.90
CA GLU A 261 21.10 -11.36 -10.92
C GLU A 261 22.04 -11.37 -12.14
N TYR A 262 22.58 -10.20 -12.50
CA TYR A 262 23.53 -10.09 -13.60
C TYR A 262 24.92 -10.58 -13.21
N THR A 263 25.38 -10.27 -12.00
CA THR A 263 26.74 -10.55 -11.51
C THR A 263 26.87 -11.87 -10.78
N ASN A 264 25.76 -12.49 -10.35
CA ASN A 264 25.74 -13.68 -9.48
C ASN A 264 26.55 -13.54 -8.18
N ILE A 265 26.73 -12.30 -7.67
CA ILE A 265 27.49 -12.04 -6.43
C ILE A 265 26.78 -12.65 -5.22
N THR A 266 25.45 -12.54 -5.17
CA THR A 266 24.64 -13.11 -4.09
C THR A 266 23.26 -13.51 -4.61
N THR A 267 22.69 -14.53 -3.98
CA THR A 267 21.30 -14.94 -4.25
C THR A 267 20.34 -14.05 -3.49
N ILE A 268 19.28 -13.57 -4.17
CA ILE A 268 18.22 -12.83 -3.52
C ILE A 268 17.15 -13.80 -3.05
N HIS A 269 16.84 -13.76 -1.76
CA HIS A 269 15.86 -14.65 -1.11
C HIS A 269 14.44 -14.12 -1.25
N MET A 270 13.89 -14.19 -2.48
CA MET A 270 12.61 -13.58 -2.84
C MET A 270 11.42 -14.10 -2.02
N GLY A 271 11.40 -15.40 -1.72
CA GLY A 271 10.31 -16.00 -0.92
C GLY A 271 10.20 -15.35 0.46
N GLU A 272 11.32 -15.28 1.16
CA GLU A 272 11.42 -14.71 2.51
C GLU A 272 11.23 -13.18 2.49
N ILE A 273 11.75 -12.49 1.46
CA ILE A 273 11.53 -11.05 1.27
C ILE A 273 10.05 -10.75 1.06
N ASN A 274 9.34 -11.53 0.25
CA ASN A 274 7.91 -11.37 0.02
C ASN A 274 7.09 -11.65 1.28
N ASP A 275 7.46 -12.65 2.08
CA ASP A 275 6.81 -12.92 3.37
C ASP A 275 6.95 -11.75 4.34
N LEU A 276 8.17 -11.19 4.47
CA LEU A 276 8.43 -10.01 5.31
C LEU A 276 7.66 -8.78 4.80
N GLY A 277 7.62 -8.58 3.48
CA GLY A 277 6.81 -7.54 2.85
C GLY A 277 5.32 -7.73 3.13
N GLY A 278 4.80 -8.95 3.04
CA GLY A 278 3.40 -9.28 3.32
C GLY A 278 3.00 -9.02 4.79
N ILE A 279 3.88 -9.35 5.74
CA ILE A 279 3.70 -9.02 7.16
C ILE A 279 3.66 -7.49 7.33
N SER A 280 4.60 -6.78 6.74
CA SER A 280 4.66 -5.31 6.80
C SER A 280 3.41 -4.67 6.19
N LEU A 281 2.93 -5.16 5.05
CA LEU A 281 1.68 -4.70 4.42
C LEU A 281 0.47 -4.89 5.34
N SER A 282 0.37 -6.05 6.00
CA SER A 282 -0.71 -6.32 6.94
C SER A 282 -0.72 -5.30 8.08
N LEU A 283 0.45 -4.96 8.62
CA LEU A 283 0.59 -3.97 9.70
C LEU A 283 0.24 -2.55 9.23
N ILE A 284 0.60 -2.17 8.00
CA ILE A 284 0.22 -0.89 7.40
C ILE A 284 -1.31 -0.78 7.32
N HIS A 285 -1.98 -1.75 6.69
CA HIS A 285 -3.43 -1.71 6.47
C HIS A 285 -4.25 -1.66 7.75
N ILE A 286 -3.72 -2.14 8.88
CA ILE A 286 -4.41 -2.09 10.18
C ILE A 286 -4.31 -0.70 10.80
N SER A 287 -3.18 -0.03 10.63
CA SER A 287 -2.96 1.30 11.22
C SER A 287 -3.65 2.43 10.42
N GLU A 288 -4.04 2.19 9.17
CA GLU A 288 -4.68 3.19 8.31
C GLU A 288 -6.06 3.65 8.79
N PRO A 289 -7.02 2.76 9.09
CA PRO A 289 -8.35 3.18 9.54
C PRO A 289 -8.37 3.83 10.93
N THR A 290 -7.32 3.66 11.74
CA THR A 290 -7.24 4.28 13.07
C THR A 290 -7.12 5.80 13.01
N ARG A 291 -6.75 6.36 11.85
CA ARG A 291 -6.66 7.81 11.60
C ARG A 291 -7.99 8.51 11.33
N LEU A 292 -9.10 7.80 11.13
CA LEU A 292 -10.41 8.43 10.89
C LEU A 292 -10.87 9.37 12.02
N GLN A 293 -10.23 9.32 13.19
CA GLN A 293 -10.45 10.28 14.27
C GLN A 293 -10.06 11.74 13.93
N LEU A 294 -9.19 11.95 12.93
CA LEU A 294 -8.74 13.28 12.54
C LEU A 294 -9.76 14.02 11.65
N ILE A 295 -10.89 13.39 11.34
CA ILE A 295 -11.93 13.94 10.44
C ILE A 295 -13.10 14.55 11.23
N SER A 296 -13.15 14.36 12.52
CA SER A 296 -14.11 14.96 13.46
C SER A 296 -13.44 16.12 14.21
#